data_93c660334c12fb5188928c35e7dc1680
#
_entry.id   93c660334c12fb5188928c35e7dc1680
#
_cell.length_a   1.000
_cell.length_b   1.000
_cell.length_c   1.000
_cell.angle_alpha   90.00
_cell.angle_beta   90.00
_cell.angle_gamma   90.00
#
_symmetry.space_group_name_H-M   'P 1'
#
loop_
_entity.id
_entity.type
_entity.pdbx_description
1 polymer ?
#
loop_
_entity_poly.entity_id
_entity_poly.type
_entity_poly.pdbx_seq_one_letter_code
_entity_poly.pdbx_strand_id
1 'polypeptide(L)'
;MGAPLCAGLFKDLKILTSKCSIVNPAFPAAVAAGNVETSMRLVDVVFRALAQALPHRIPAASQGTMNNVAMGAAGANGARWDYYETLAGGAGAGPHRPGRSAVHTHMTNTLNTPAESLEYHYPLRLTRFAIRRGSGGLGLHAGGEGLIREIEFLEGAQVSLLTERRRFAPWGLGGGGDGEAGYNWLNGEKIAAKADIFAVAGGRLLLETAGGGGWGTSPD
;
A
#
# COMPACT_ATOMS: atom_id res chain seq x y z
N MET A 1 14.72 -11.55 -24.21
CA MET A 1 15.45 -12.08 -23.03
C MET A 1 15.88 -10.89 -22.19
N GLY A 2 15.54 -10.86 -20.90
CA GLY A 2 16.00 -9.82 -19.98
C GLY A 2 17.50 -10.00 -19.66
N ALA A 3 18.23 -8.89 -19.54
CA ALA A 3 19.61 -8.96 -19.06
C ALA A 3 19.63 -9.50 -17.62
N PRO A 4 20.62 -10.32 -17.26
CA PRO A 4 20.76 -10.81 -15.88
C PRO A 4 21.01 -9.64 -14.92
N LEU A 5 20.42 -9.71 -13.73
CA LEU A 5 20.67 -8.72 -12.67
C LEU A 5 22.11 -8.83 -12.20
N CYS A 6 22.94 -7.87 -12.57
CA CYS A 6 24.33 -7.78 -12.16
C CYS A 6 24.77 -6.32 -12.03
N ALA A 7 25.87 -6.07 -11.33
CA ALA A 7 26.39 -4.72 -11.13
C ALA A 7 26.66 -3.97 -12.44
N GLY A 8 27.05 -4.69 -13.51
CA GLY A 8 27.29 -4.11 -14.82
C GLY A 8 26.06 -3.45 -15.46
N LEU A 9 24.84 -3.87 -15.09
CA LEU A 9 23.59 -3.29 -15.58
C LEU A 9 23.44 -1.82 -15.15
N PHE A 10 24.02 -1.46 -14.02
CA PHE A 10 23.92 -0.12 -13.41
C PHE A 10 25.16 0.74 -13.64
N LYS A 11 26.14 0.26 -14.42
CA LYS A 11 27.42 0.94 -14.63
C LYS A 11 27.27 2.39 -15.12
N ASP A 12 26.29 2.62 -15.98
CA ASP A 12 26.07 3.92 -16.61
C ASP A 12 25.04 4.78 -15.83
N LEU A 13 24.52 4.27 -14.70
CA LEU A 13 23.58 5.00 -13.85
C LEU A 13 24.32 5.71 -12.72
N LYS A 14 24.26 7.04 -12.71
CA LYS A 14 24.75 7.85 -11.61
C LYS A 14 23.58 8.31 -10.74
N ILE A 15 23.53 7.81 -9.51
CA ILE A 15 22.52 8.21 -8.54
C ILE A 15 23.07 9.38 -7.72
N LEU A 16 22.37 10.51 -7.77
CA LEU A 16 22.69 11.70 -6.99
C LEU A 16 21.59 11.94 -5.97
N THR A 17 21.96 12.11 -4.71
CA THR A 17 21.03 12.40 -3.61
C THR A 17 21.51 13.60 -2.82
N SER A 18 20.58 14.43 -2.36
CA SER A 18 20.91 15.53 -1.45
C SER A 18 21.28 14.97 -0.07
N LYS A 19 22.35 15.49 0.52
CA LYS A 19 22.71 15.18 1.91
C LYS A 19 21.59 15.64 2.87
N CYS A 20 21.44 14.96 3.98
CA CYS A 20 20.43 15.23 5.02
C CYS A 20 18.98 15.21 4.48
N SER A 21 18.73 14.39 3.48
CA SER A 21 17.38 14.14 2.94
C SER A 21 16.84 12.79 3.42
N ILE A 22 15.55 12.54 3.21
CA ILE A 22 14.90 11.28 3.56
C ILE A 22 15.56 10.05 2.90
N VAL A 23 16.20 10.23 1.74
CA VAL A 23 16.91 9.18 1.00
C VAL A 23 18.42 9.17 1.26
N ASN A 24 18.93 10.13 2.00
CA ASN A 24 20.34 10.23 2.38
C ASN A 24 20.46 10.94 3.74
N PRO A 25 19.93 10.34 4.82
CA PRO A 25 19.92 10.96 6.15
C PRO A 25 21.34 11.00 6.74
N ALA A 26 21.57 11.98 7.62
CA ALA A 26 22.79 12.02 8.41
C ALA A 26 22.75 10.95 9.52
N PHE A 27 23.88 10.31 9.78
CA PHE A 27 23.99 9.37 10.90
C PHE A 27 24.12 10.13 12.24
N PRO A 28 23.45 9.66 13.31
CA PRO A 28 22.47 8.58 13.39
C PRO A 28 21.08 9.05 12.97
N ALA A 29 20.31 8.19 12.31
CA ALA A 29 18.94 8.48 11.92
C ALA A 29 18.03 7.26 12.09
N ALA A 30 16.77 7.49 12.46
CA ALA A 30 15.75 6.45 12.50
C ALA A 30 15.30 6.12 11.06
N VAL A 31 15.48 4.87 10.65
CA VAL A 31 15.20 4.41 9.27
C VAL A 31 14.26 3.20 9.21
N ALA A 32 13.54 2.91 10.30
CA ALA A 32 12.76 1.68 10.47
C ALA A 32 11.78 1.38 9.32
N ALA A 33 11.11 2.38 8.76
CA ALA A 33 10.17 2.22 7.66
C ALA A 33 10.75 2.56 6.28
N GLY A 34 12.04 2.82 6.17
CA GLY A 34 12.69 3.27 4.94
C GLY A 34 12.62 2.22 3.82
N ASN A 35 12.79 0.95 4.15
CA ASN A 35 12.73 -0.16 3.20
C ASN A 35 11.31 -0.62 2.85
N VAL A 36 10.28 -0.11 3.50
CA VAL A 36 8.89 -0.53 3.28
C VAL A 36 8.03 0.59 2.70
N GLU A 37 8.02 1.79 3.27
CA GLU A 37 7.19 2.89 2.78
C GLU A 37 7.97 3.85 1.87
N THR A 38 9.14 4.31 2.27
CA THR A 38 9.95 5.22 1.45
C THR A 38 10.36 4.56 0.13
N SER A 39 10.79 3.30 0.16
CA SER A 39 11.17 2.56 -1.06
C SER A 39 10.01 2.44 -2.05
N MET A 40 8.80 2.20 -1.58
CA MET A 40 7.60 2.15 -2.41
C MET A 40 7.35 3.50 -3.11
N ARG A 41 7.50 4.61 -2.37
CA ARG A 41 7.36 5.96 -2.91
C ARG A 41 8.44 6.31 -3.93
N LEU A 42 9.67 5.86 -3.69
CA LEU A 42 10.78 6.08 -4.63
C LEU A 42 10.51 5.44 -6.00
N VAL A 43 9.96 4.25 -6.05
CA VAL A 43 9.61 3.60 -7.32
C VAL A 43 8.62 4.44 -8.11
N ASP A 44 7.55 4.94 -7.47
CA ASP A 44 6.58 5.79 -8.14
C ASP A 44 7.18 7.13 -8.60
N VAL A 45 8.05 7.75 -7.80
CA VAL A 45 8.74 9.01 -8.17
C VAL A 45 9.62 8.79 -9.41
N VAL A 46 10.39 7.71 -9.42
CA VAL A 46 11.25 7.36 -10.58
C VAL A 46 10.41 7.07 -11.81
N PHE A 47 9.32 6.30 -11.67
CA PHE A 47 8.43 6.01 -12.79
C PHE A 47 7.79 7.28 -13.34
N ARG A 48 7.32 8.19 -12.48
CA ARG A 48 6.74 9.46 -12.93
C ARG A 48 7.75 10.34 -13.67
N ALA A 49 9.00 10.34 -13.23
CA ALA A 49 10.08 11.05 -13.92
C ALA A 49 10.36 10.43 -15.29
N LEU A 50 10.49 9.11 -15.35
CA LEU A 50 10.72 8.37 -16.61
C LEU A 50 9.55 8.48 -17.58
N ALA A 51 8.33 8.59 -17.11
CA ALA A 51 7.13 8.74 -17.93
C ALA A 51 7.17 10.03 -18.79
N GLN A 52 7.92 11.05 -18.39
CA GLN A 52 8.09 12.27 -19.20
C GLN A 52 8.87 11.99 -20.49
N ALA A 53 9.81 11.06 -20.47
CA ALA A 53 10.62 10.67 -21.62
C ALA A 53 10.08 9.42 -22.33
N LEU A 54 9.45 8.52 -21.60
CA LEU A 54 9.04 7.20 -22.08
C LEU A 54 7.57 6.89 -21.71
N PRO A 55 6.58 7.76 -22.05
CA PRO A 55 5.21 7.62 -21.59
C PRO A 55 4.58 6.26 -22.00
N HIS A 56 4.93 5.72 -23.16
CA HIS A 56 4.38 4.46 -23.66
C HIS A 56 5.06 3.20 -23.07
N ARG A 57 5.99 3.35 -22.13
CA ARG A 57 6.69 2.23 -21.48
C ARG A 57 6.49 2.16 -19.97
N ILE A 58 5.96 3.22 -19.40
CA ILE A 58 5.80 3.36 -17.95
C ILE A 58 4.32 3.16 -17.58
N PRO A 59 4.01 2.40 -16.53
CA PRO A 59 2.65 2.28 -16.01
C PRO A 59 2.24 3.52 -15.19
N ALA A 60 0.95 3.70 -15.02
CA ALA A 60 0.38 4.60 -14.02
C ALA A 60 0.76 4.14 -12.59
N ALA A 61 0.53 4.99 -11.59
CA ALA A 61 0.89 4.67 -10.23
C ALA A 61 0.07 3.51 -9.66
N SER A 62 0.75 2.61 -8.98
CA SER A 62 0.09 1.62 -8.13
C SER A 62 -0.29 2.23 -6.77
N GLN A 63 -1.05 1.50 -5.97
CA GLN A 63 -1.35 1.88 -4.58
C GLN A 63 -0.06 2.19 -3.77
N GLY A 64 1.01 1.48 -4.05
CA GLY A 64 2.39 1.81 -3.69
C GLY A 64 2.62 2.13 -2.22
N THR A 65 2.06 1.34 -1.33
CA THR A 65 2.28 1.34 0.12
C THR A 65 2.13 -0.08 0.62
N MET A 66 2.80 -0.44 1.70
CA MET A 66 2.57 -1.74 2.33
C MET A 66 1.26 -1.78 3.13
N ASN A 67 0.71 -0.61 3.49
CA ASN A 67 -0.43 -0.55 4.41
C ASN A 67 -0.18 -1.41 5.65
N ASN A 68 0.87 -1.07 6.40
CA ASN A 68 1.30 -1.84 7.57
C ASN A 68 0.28 -1.70 8.70
N VAL A 69 -0.10 -2.83 9.28
CA VAL A 69 -0.99 -2.92 10.41
C VAL A 69 -0.35 -3.82 11.46
N ALA A 70 -0.04 -3.26 12.61
CA ALA A 70 0.41 -4.01 13.78
C ALA A 70 -0.66 -3.92 14.86
N MET A 71 -0.97 -5.04 15.48
CA MET A 71 -1.97 -5.15 16.53
C MET A 71 -1.42 -6.03 17.65
N GLY A 72 -1.73 -5.71 18.91
CA GLY A 72 -1.28 -6.54 20.02
C GLY A 72 -1.85 -6.11 21.36
N ALA A 73 -1.85 -7.04 22.30
CA ALA A 73 -2.25 -6.78 23.66
C ALA A 73 -1.55 -7.72 24.66
N ALA A 74 -1.58 -7.32 25.94
CA ALA A 74 -1.42 -8.25 27.05
C ALA A 74 -2.82 -8.67 27.50
N GLY A 75 -3.16 -9.93 27.31
CA GLY A 75 -4.44 -10.48 27.73
C GLY A 75 -4.59 -10.49 29.25
N ALA A 76 -5.82 -10.68 29.73
CA ALA A 76 -6.15 -10.67 31.16
C ALA A 76 -5.39 -11.72 31.97
N ASN A 77 -4.95 -12.80 31.34
CA ASN A 77 -4.14 -13.88 31.97
C ASN A 77 -2.63 -13.60 31.90
N GLY A 78 -2.20 -12.42 31.44
CA GLY A 78 -0.80 -12.05 31.21
C GLY A 78 -0.18 -12.62 29.92
N ALA A 79 -0.92 -13.42 29.16
CA ALA A 79 -0.50 -13.84 27.84
C ALA A 79 -0.41 -12.62 26.91
N ARG A 80 0.66 -12.58 26.11
CA ARG A 80 0.84 -11.53 25.10
C ARG A 80 0.59 -12.11 23.72
N TRP A 81 0.00 -11.29 22.85
CA TRP A 81 -0.07 -11.59 21.44
C TRP A 81 0.29 -10.35 20.63
N ASP A 82 0.95 -10.59 19.51
CA ASP A 82 1.30 -9.58 18.53
C ASP A 82 0.97 -10.13 17.14
N TYR A 83 0.32 -9.32 16.33
CA TYR A 83 0.00 -9.64 14.96
C TYR A 83 0.42 -8.50 14.05
N TYR A 84 1.05 -8.83 12.93
CA TYR A 84 1.45 -7.87 11.92
C TYR A 84 1.08 -8.38 10.54
N GLU A 85 0.48 -7.51 9.74
CA GLU A 85 0.24 -7.79 8.33
C GLU A 85 0.42 -6.56 7.45
N THR A 86 0.50 -6.79 6.14
CA THR A 86 0.50 -5.78 5.11
C THR A 86 -0.66 -6.02 4.17
N LEU A 87 -1.24 -4.92 3.62
CA LEU A 87 -2.40 -5.03 2.76
C LEU A 87 -2.06 -4.63 1.33
N ALA A 88 -2.48 -5.47 0.39
CA ALA A 88 -2.42 -5.19 -1.04
C ALA A 88 -3.39 -4.07 -1.45
N GLY A 89 -3.30 -3.64 -2.71
CA GLY A 89 -4.22 -2.66 -3.30
C GLY A 89 -4.21 -2.73 -4.82
N GLY A 90 -4.62 -1.67 -5.49
CA GLY A 90 -4.65 -1.63 -6.95
C GLY A 90 -3.28 -1.41 -7.58
N ALA A 91 -2.93 -2.21 -8.58
CA ALA A 91 -1.79 -1.91 -9.45
C ALA A 91 -2.16 -0.85 -10.48
N GLY A 92 -1.22 0.02 -10.84
CA GLY A 92 -1.40 0.95 -11.95
C GLY A 92 -1.55 0.23 -13.29
N ALA A 93 -2.39 0.77 -14.16
CA ALA A 93 -2.53 0.29 -15.53
C ALA A 93 -1.27 0.61 -16.34
N GLY A 94 -0.97 -0.23 -17.30
CA GLY A 94 0.12 0.00 -18.26
C GLY A 94 -0.40 0.31 -19.65
N PRO A 95 0.51 0.66 -20.59
CA PRO A 95 0.13 1.02 -21.94
C PRO A 95 -0.53 -0.12 -22.75
N HIS A 96 -0.42 -1.36 -22.27
CA HIS A 96 -0.90 -2.54 -23.01
C HIS A 96 -1.85 -3.42 -22.19
N ARG A 97 -2.15 -3.07 -20.93
CA ARG A 97 -2.99 -3.90 -20.07
C ARG A 97 -3.54 -3.12 -18.88
N PRO A 98 -4.70 -3.51 -18.36
CA PRO A 98 -5.24 -2.95 -17.12
C PRO A 98 -4.38 -3.31 -15.91
N GLY A 99 -4.52 -2.55 -14.84
CA GLY A 99 -3.96 -2.85 -13.53
C GLY A 99 -4.64 -4.07 -12.89
N ARG A 100 -3.88 -4.83 -12.11
CA ARG A 100 -4.44 -5.94 -11.32
C ARG A 100 -4.99 -5.42 -10.00
N SER A 101 -6.14 -5.95 -9.59
CA SER A 101 -6.78 -5.60 -8.33
C SER A 101 -6.22 -6.40 -7.16
N ALA A 102 -6.17 -5.78 -5.98
CA ALA A 102 -5.80 -6.40 -4.71
C ALA A 102 -4.46 -7.17 -4.77
N VAL A 103 -3.41 -6.54 -5.33
CA VAL A 103 -2.08 -7.14 -5.46
C VAL A 103 -1.02 -6.29 -4.78
N HIS A 104 0.03 -6.94 -4.29
CA HIS A 104 1.25 -6.26 -3.91
C HIS A 104 2.04 -5.84 -5.14
N THR A 105 2.72 -4.69 -5.04
CA THR A 105 3.52 -4.11 -6.12
C THR A 105 4.85 -3.61 -5.60
N HIS A 106 5.81 -3.38 -6.52
CA HIS A 106 7.13 -2.81 -6.25
C HIS A 106 7.95 -3.65 -5.26
N MET A 107 8.13 -3.16 -4.04
CA MET A 107 9.01 -3.76 -3.04
C MET A 107 8.30 -4.75 -2.12
N THR A 108 7.03 -5.06 -2.38
CA THR A 108 6.21 -5.90 -1.51
C THR A 108 5.68 -7.13 -2.24
N ASN A 109 5.64 -8.25 -1.53
CA ASN A 109 5.10 -9.51 -2.05
C ASN A 109 4.74 -10.43 -0.86
N THR A 110 3.63 -10.14 -0.21
CA THR A 110 3.14 -10.91 0.95
C THR A 110 1.74 -11.44 0.68
N LEU A 111 1.32 -12.41 1.48
CA LEU A 111 -0.05 -12.90 1.52
C LEU A 111 -0.69 -12.49 2.85
N ASN A 112 -1.98 -12.25 2.85
CA ASN A 112 -2.72 -12.06 4.09
C ASN A 112 -2.98 -13.40 4.78
N THR A 113 -3.02 -13.38 6.10
CA THR A 113 -3.38 -14.54 6.90
C THR A 113 -4.83 -14.95 6.59
N PRO A 114 -5.10 -16.24 6.31
CA PRO A 114 -6.46 -16.75 6.16
C PRO A 114 -7.33 -16.44 7.38
N ALA A 115 -8.62 -16.20 7.16
CA ALA A 115 -9.56 -15.82 8.22
C ALA A 115 -9.55 -16.82 9.39
N GLU A 116 -9.62 -18.10 9.06
CA GLU A 116 -9.66 -19.20 10.05
C GLU A 116 -8.39 -19.21 10.91
N SER A 117 -7.23 -19.00 10.31
CA SER A 117 -5.96 -18.95 11.03
C SER A 117 -5.84 -17.70 11.90
N LEU A 118 -6.30 -16.55 11.39
CA LEU A 118 -6.33 -15.30 12.16
C LEU A 118 -7.20 -15.46 13.40
N GLU A 119 -8.43 -15.91 13.23
CA GLU A 119 -9.43 -16.04 14.29
C GLU A 119 -9.11 -17.15 15.31
N TYR A 120 -8.37 -18.18 14.87
CA TYR A 120 -7.93 -19.25 15.76
C TYR A 120 -6.79 -18.83 16.69
N HIS A 121 -5.84 -18.01 16.20
CA HIS A 121 -4.63 -17.68 16.97
C HIS A 121 -4.72 -16.35 17.71
N TYR A 122 -5.63 -15.46 17.30
CA TYR A 122 -5.73 -14.11 17.86
C TYR A 122 -7.17 -13.78 18.27
N PRO A 123 -7.38 -12.93 19.28
CA PRO A 123 -8.72 -12.48 19.66
C PRO A 123 -9.25 -11.42 18.67
N LEU A 124 -9.26 -11.80 17.41
CA LEU A 124 -9.66 -10.99 16.28
C LEU A 124 -10.70 -11.75 15.45
N ARG A 125 -11.63 -11.04 14.83
CA ARG A 125 -12.58 -11.59 13.85
C ARG A 125 -12.51 -10.82 12.56
N LEU A 126 -12.32 -11.51 11.44
CA LEU A 126 -12.36 -10.91 10.10
C LEU A 126 -13.82 -10.79 9.64
N THR A 127 -14.41 -9.60 9.75
CA THR A 127 -15.81 -9.36 9.38
C THR A 127 -16.01 -9.07 7.90
N ARG A 128 -14.95 -8.58 7.22
CA ARG A 128 -14.99 -8.31 5.78
C ARG A 128 -13.62 -8.40 5.14
N PHE A 129 -13.54 -9.12 4.02
CA PHE A 129 -12.38 -9.11 3.12
C PHE A 129 -12.86 -9.14 1.68
N ALA A 130 -12.69 -8.05 0.94
CA ALA A 130 -13.29 -7.88 -0.37
C ALA A 130 -12.48 -6.93 -1.26
N ILE A 131 -12.70 -7.01 -2.56
CA ILE A 131 -12.20 -5.99 -3.50
C ILE A 131 -13.04 -4.71 -3.34
N ARG A 132 -12.35 -3.57 -3.23
CA ARG A 132 -12.96 -2.24 -3.17
C ARG A 132 -13.33 -1.78 -4.57
N ARG A 133 -14.55 -2.15 -5.00
CA ARG A 133 -15.06 -1.86 -6.35
C ARG A 133 -15.11 -0.36 -6.63
N GLY A 134 -14.77 0.03 -7.87
CA GLY A 134 -14.77 1.42 -8.32
C GLY A 134 -13.56 2.24 -7.86
N SER A 135 -12.59 1.66 -7.17
CA SER A 135 -11.41 2.39 -6.69
C SER A 135 -10.27 2.53 -7.71
N GLY A 136 -10.28 1.75 -8.79
CA GLY A 136 -9.31 1.88 -9.89
C GLY A 136 -9.58 3.11 -10.77
N GLY A 137 -8.53 3.81 -11.18
CA GLY A 137 -8.63 4.95 -12.10
C GLY A 137 -9.11 4.51 -13.49
N LEU A 138 -9.96 5.33 -14.11
CA LEU A 138 -10.49 5.07 -15.44
C LEU A 138 -9.45 5.40 -16.53
N GLY A 139 -9.61 4.84 -17.73
CA GLY A 139 -8.74 5.08 -18.87
C GLY A 139 -8.96 4.04 -19.96
N LEU A 140 -8.16 4.09 -21.03
CA LEU A 140 -8.10 3.04 -22.04
C LEU A 140 -7.83 1.68 -21.37
N HIS A 141 -6.96 1.69 -20.38
CA HIS A 141 -6.75 0.58 -19.47
C HIS A 141 -7.02 1.07 -18.04
N ALA A 142 -8.01 0.47 -17.39
CA ALA A 142 -8.38 0.81 -16.03
C ALA A 142 -7.29 0.39 -15.03
N GLY A 143 -7.07 1.18 -14.00
CA GLY A 143 -6.27 0.81 -12.83
C GLY A 143 -6.90 -0.34 -12.06
N GLY A 144 -6.08 -1.12 -11.35
CA GLY A 144 -6.56 -2.17 -10.47
C GLY A 144 -7.30 -1.60 -9.26
N GLU A 145 -8.24 -2.35 -8.74
CA GLU A 145 -9.02 -1.96 -7.56
C GLU A 145 -8.27 -2.31 -6.26
N GLY A 146 -8.46 -1.50 -5.23
CA GLY A 146 -7.99 -1.74 -3.88
C GLY A 146 -8.74 -2.89 -3.19
N LEU A 147 -8.49 -3.06 -1.91
CA LEU A 147 -9.22 -4.01 -1.09
C LEU A 147 -9.84 -3.34 0.14
N ILE A 148 -10.80 -4.03 0.72
CA ILE A 148 -11.45 -3.74 1.98
C ILE A 148 -11.08 -4.86 2.95
N ARG A 149 -10.58 -4.49 4.14
CA ARG A 149 -10.34 -5.42 5.24
C ARG A 149 -10.89 -4.82 6.52
N GLU A 150 -11.84 -5.53 7.12
CA GLU A 150 -12.48 -5.11 8.37
C GLU A 150 -12.25 -6.19 9.44
N ILE A 151 -11.74 -5.77 10.57
CA ILE A 151 -11.40 -6.62 11.71
C ILE A 151 -12.13 -6.12 12.94
N GLU A 152 -12.84 -7.00 13.63
CA GLU A 152 -13.44 -6.79 14.94
C GLU A 152 -12.48 -7.30 16.01
N PHE A 153 -12.26 -6.50 17.05
CA PHE A 153 -11.45 -6.85 18.20
C PHE A 153 -12.31 -7.55 19.25
N LEU A 154 -12.00 -8.80 19.59
CA LEU A 154 -12.71 -9.54 20.64
C LEU A 154 -12.21 -9.16 22.04
N GLU A 155 -11.00 -8.60 22.12
CA GLU A 155 -10.39 -8.00 23.31
C GLU A 155 -9.83 -6.63 22.95
N GLY A 156 -9.55 -5.78 23.96
CA GLY A 156 -8.89 -4.50 23.73
C GLY A 156 -7.46 -4.70 23.24
N ALA A 157 -7.04 -3.93 22.23
CA ALA A 157 -5.71 -4.04 21.64
C ALA A 157 -5.13 -2.68 21.27
N GLN A 158 -3.81 -2.57 21.36
CA GLN A 158 -3.07 -1.47 20.73
C GLN A 158 -2.96 -1.74 19.24
N VAL A 159 -3.19 -0.71 18.43
CA VAL A 159 -3.11 -0.76 16.97
C VAL A 159 -2.18 0.33 16.46
N SER A 160 -1.16 -0.07 15.71
CA SER A 160 -0.26 0.84 15.01
C SER A 160 -0.48 0.72 13.50
N LEU A 161 -0.78 1.84 12.86
CA LEU A 161 -0.95 1.95 11.41
C LEU A 161 0.18 2.76 10.80
N LEU A 162 0.76 2.22 9.74
CA LEU A 162 1.69 2.93 8.89
C LEU A 162 1.26 2.73 7.43
N THR A 163 0.41 3.63 6.97
CA THR A 163 -0.21 3.57 5.63
C THR A 163 0.04 4.86 4.86
N GLU A 164 0.05 4.77 3.54
CA GLU A 164 0.15 5.91 2.63
C GLU A 164 -1.06 5.95 1.68
N ARG A 165 -1.06 6.88 0.73
CA ARG A 165 -2.17 7.08 -0.23
C ARG A 165 -3.53 7.42 0.41
N ARG A 166 -3.51 8.06 1.60
CA ARG A 166 -4.72 8.57 2.26
C ARG A 166 -4.98 10.06 1.93
N ARG A 167 -3.92 10.75 1.47
CA ARG A 167 -4.00 12.17 1.07
C ARG A 167 -3.83 12.36 -0.43
N PHE A 168 -2.90 11.63 -1.04
CA PHE A 168 -2.58 11.72 -2.45
C PHE A 168 -2.95 10.42 -3.14
N ALA A 169 -3.87 10.47 -4.08
CA ALA A 169 -4.29 9.33 -4.88
C ALA A 169 -3.16 8.80 -5.78
N PRO A 170 -3.19 7.53 -6.18
CA PRO A 170 -2.30 7.02 -7.23
C PRO A 170 -2.64 7.67 -8.56
N TRP A 171 -1.66 8.38 -9.14
CA TRP A 171 -1.84 9.14 -10.37
C TRP A 171 -2.04 8.26 -11.60
N GLY A 172 -2.94 8.69 -12.50
CA GLY A 172 -3.10 8.14 -13.84
C GLY A 172 -2.01 8.62 -14.79
N LEU A 173 -1.90 8.01 -15.98
CA LEU A 173 -0.91 8.36 -16.99
C LEU A 173 -1.49 8.35 -18.41
N GLY A 174 -0.96 9.21 -19.29
CA GLY A 174 -1.35 9.24 -20.70
C GLY A 174 -2.81 9.63 -20.93
N GLY A 175 -3.42 10.41 -20.03
CA GLY A 175 -4.84 10.78 -20.07
C GLY A 175 -5.74 9.89 -19.23
N GLY A 176 -5.20 8.85 -18.60
CA GLY A 176 -5.96 8.05 -17.62
C GLY A 176 -6.19 8.78 -16.30
N GLY A 177 -7.28 8.47 -15.63
CA GLY A 177 -7.69 9.05 -14.35
C GLY A 177 -6.89 8.48 -13.16
N ASP A 178 -6.86 9.25 -12.07
CA ASP A 178 -6.28 8.80 -10.81
C ASP A 178 -7.12 7.66 -10.20
N GLY A 179 -6.48 6.75 -9.46
CA GLY A 179 -7.17 5.81 -8.61
C GLY A 179 -7.73 6.50 -7.37
N GLU A 180 -8.71 5.89 -6.71
CA GLU A 180 -9.24 6.38 -5.44
C GLU A 180 -8.20 6.26 -4.31
N ALA A 181 -8.12 7.28 -3.46
CA ALA A 181 -7.31 7.23 -2.25
C ALA A 181 -7.83 6.17 -1.26
N GLY A 182 -6.96 5.68 -0.40
CA GLY A 182 -7.36 4.78 0.68
C GLY A 182 -7.89 5.52 1.91
N TYR A 183 -8.53 4.76 2.81
CA TYR A 183 -9.06 5.27 4.07
C TYR A 183 -8.84 4.28 5.21
N ASN A 184 -8.73 4.81 6.42
CA ASN A 184 -8.69 4.03 7.65
C ASN A 184 -9.82 4.52 8.56
N TRP A 185 -10.54 3.59 9.18
CA TRP A 185 -11.68 3.87 10.05
C TRP A 185 -11.60 3.04 11.32
N LEU A 186 -11.93 3.63 12.46
CA LEU A 186 -12.14 2.91 13.70
C LEU A 186 -13.54 3.23 14.20
N ASN A 187 -14.38 2.23 14.37
CA ASN A 187 -15.77 2.37 14.81
C ASN A 187 -16.60 3.36 13.95
N GLY A 188 -16.31 3.42 12.64
CA GLY A 188 -16.97 4.35 11.71
C GLY A 188 -16.38 5.77 11.70
N GLU A 189 -15.43 6.08 12.56
CA GLU A 189 -14.71 7.36 12.55
C GLU A 189 -13.42 7.26 11.73
N LYS A 190 -13.19 8.25 10.87
CA LYS A 190 -11.99 8.31 10.04
C LYS A 190 -10.77 8.63 10.90
N ILE A 191 -9.73 7.80 10.75
CA ILE A 191 -8.47 7.96 11.46
C ILE A 191 -7.30 8.28 10.52
N ALA A 192 -6.19 8.75 11.09
CA ALA A 192 -5.01 9.16 10.33
C ALA A 192 -4.34 8.00 9.59
N ALA A 193 -3.58 8.35 8.55
CA ALA A 193 -2.77 7.39 7.79
C ALA A 193 -1.68 6.71 8.64
N LYS A 194 -1.16 7.44 9.61
CA LYS A 194 -0.20 6.97 10.62
C LYS A 194 -0.83 7.23 11.98
N ALA A 195 -1.06 6.18 12.72
CA ALA A 195 -1.78 6.27 13.99
C ALA A 195 -1.33 5.16 14.94
N ASP A 196 -1.22 5.54 16.21
CA ASP A 196 -1.12 4.61 17.32
C ASP A 196 -2.37 4.82 18.17
N ILE A 197 -3.25 3.83 18.21
CA ILE A 197 -4.57 3.93 18.81
C ILE A 197 -4.89 2.70 19.63
N PHE A 198 -5.81 2.83 20.57
CA PHE A 198 -6.35 1.70 21.33
C PHE A 198 -7.75 1.36 20.81
N ALA A 199 -7.94 0.13 20.35
CA ALA A 199 -9.23 -0.43 19.99
C ALA A 199 -9.81 -1.17 21.21
N VAL A 200 -11.02 -0.83 21.60
CA VAL A 200 -11.74 -1.52 22.68
C VAL A 200 -12.33 -2.83 22.17
N ALA A 201 -12.65 -3.75 23.08
CA ALA A 201 -13.39 -4.97 22.74
C ALA A 201 -14.74 -4.61 22.03
N GLY A 202 -15.07 -5.33 20.95
CA GLY A 202 -16.19 -5.04 20.06
C GLY A 202 -15.90 -3.93 19.04
N GLY A 203 -14.78 -3.23 19.14
CA GLY A 203 -14.37 -2.21 18.18
C GLY A 203 -14.04 -2.81 16.82
N ARG A 204 -14.22 -2.02 15.75
CA ARG A 204 -13.97 -2.44 14.36
C ARG A 204 -12.99 -1.51 13.66
N LEU A 205 -11.91 -2.09 13.18
CA LEU A 205 -10.94 -1.43 12.30
C LEU A 205 -11.27 -1.78 10.85
N LEU A 206 -11.61 -0.76 10.05
CA LEU A 206 -11.84 -0.91 8.62
C LEU A 206 -10.71 -0.21 7.86
N LEU A 207 -10.07 -0.94 6.96
CA LEU A 207 -9.02 -0.45 6.08
C LEU A 207 -9.47 -0.60 4.63
N GLU A 208 -9.52 0.52 3.92
CA GLU A 208 -9.80 0.62 2.50
C GLU A 208 -8.52 1.03 1.80
N THR A 209 -7.92 0.13 1.02
CA THR A 209 -6.69 0.44 0.32
C THR A 209 -6.96 1.20 -0.99
N ALA A 210 -5.95 1.92 -1.47
CA ALA A 210 -6.06 2.70 -2.69
C ALA A 210 -6.17 1.80 -3.93
N GLY A 211 -6.87 2.28 -4.94
CA GLY A 211 -6.81 1.73 -6.30
C GLY A 211 -5.50 2.08 -6.99
N GLY A 212 -5.26 1.56 -8.18
CA GLY A 212 -4.20 2.00 -9.09
C GLY A 212 -4.70 3.07 -10.07
N GLY A 213 -3.80 3.89 -10.62
CA GLY A 213 -4.13 4.85 -11.68
C GLY A 213 -4.46 4.15 -12.99
N GLY A 214 -5.35 4.75 -13.79
CA GLY A 214 -5.67 4.36 -15.16
C GLY A 214 -4.59 4.81 -16.15
N TRP A 215 -4.56 4.21 -17.32
CA TRP A 215 -3.63 4.56 -18.39
C TRP A 215 -4.35 4.81 -19.71
N GLY A 216 -3.97 5.90 -20.36
CA GLY A 216 -4.52 6.28 -21.66
C GLY A 216 -5.92 6.88 -21.58
N THR A 217 -6.29 7.68 -22.57
CA THR A 217 -7.64 8.25 -22.69
C THR A 217 -8.62 7.15 -23.05
N SER A 218 -9.76 7.07 -22.35
CA SER A 218 -10.87 6.18 -22.74
C SER A 218 -11.36 6.59 -24.14
N PRO A 219 -11.58 5.66 -25.05
CA PRO A 219 -12.36 6.00 -26.25
C PRO A 219 -13.76 6.43 -25.79
N ASP A 220 -14.27 7.50 -26.42
CA ASP A 220 -15.65 7.99 -26.25
C ASP A 220 -16.68 6.91 -26.65
#